data_e926518c7c09b4dcd812f8f45ddfa529
#
_entry.id   e926518c7c09b4dcd812f8f45ddfa529
#
_cell.length_a   1.000
_cell.length_b   1.000
_cell.length_c   1.000
_cell.angle_alpha   90.00
_cell.angle_beta   90.00
_cell.angle_gamma   90.00
#
_symmetry.space_group_name_H-M   'P 1'
#
loop_
_entity.id
_entity.type
_entity.pdbx_description
1 polymer ?
#
loop_
_entity_poly.entity_id
_entity_poly.type
_entity_poly.pdbx_seq_one_letter_code
_entity_poly.pdbx_strand_id
1 'polypeptide(L)'
;TEYCKTKYNPYSVSFVNKSEDSVMESLQGSSKIENMRDLAVQEKWIKEYLKDFNLETQVMDEIMELNTKFNMEAERNEQVSRNVIWNVKEMRFDNLFNYGGGNSVDFSKVSGIVGIFGKNYSGKSSIIDSLLFGLYNTTSKGERKNVHIINQNKESASIKLVFNAAGQEYKISRNLNKVNKTIRGKKTIDAKGDLDFSN
;
A
#
# COMPACT_ATOMS: atom_id res chain seq x y z
N THR A 1 8.16 -10.31 -31.95
CA THR A 1 9.34 -10.05 -31.08
C THR A 1 10.17 -8.90 -31.64
N GLU A 2 10.51 -8.96 -32.93
CA GLU A 2 11.30 -7.91 -33.60
C GLU A 2 10.58 -6.55 -33.64
N TYR A 3 9.28 -6.56 -33.95
CA TYR A 3 8.44 -5.35 -33.97
C TYR A 3 8.43 -4.62 -32.60
N CYS A 4 8.30 -5.36 -31.49
CA CYS A 4 8.30 -4.76 -30.16
C CYS A 4 9.68 -4.19 -29.80
N LYS A 5 10.78 -4.87 -30.19
CA LYS A 5 12.14 -4.38 -29.97
C LYS A 5 12.42 -3.10 -30.75
N THR A 6 11.96 -3.03 -31.99
CA THR A 6 12.20 -1.87 -32.87
C THR A 6 11.36 -0.66 -32.45
N LYS A 7 10.11 -0.87 -32.04
CA LYS A 7 9.19 0.22 -31.72
C LYS A 7 9.36 0.77 -30.28
N TYR A 8 9.68 -0.08 -29.31
CA TYR A 8 9.66 0.28 -27.90
C TYR A 8 11.01 0.17 -27.21
N ASN A 9 12.03 -0.33 -27.93
CA ASN A 9 13.40 -0.54 -27.40
C ASN A 9 13.43 -1.12 -25.97
N PRO A 10 12.67 -2.20 -25.69
CA PRO A 10 12.63 -2.79 -24.36
C PRO A 10 13.92 -3.55 -24.06
N TYR A 11 14.33 -3.58 -22.81
CA TYR A 11 15.50 -4.30 -22.35
C TYR A 11 15.40 -5.81 -22.61
N SER A 12 14.20 -6.37 -22.52
CA SER A 12 13.87 -7.74 -22.93
C SER A 12 12.43 -7.86 -23.35
N VAL A 13 12.14 -8.77 -24.27
CA VAL A 13 10.78 -9.15 -24.67
C VAL A 13 10.66 -10.66 -24.56
N SER A 14 9.76 -11.12 -23.68
CA SER A 14 9.39 -12.52 -23.56
C SER A 14 7.89 -12.68 -23.82
N PHE A 15 7.51 -13.76 -24.51
CA PHE A 15 6.11 -14.14 -24.70
C PHE A 15 5.82 -15.32 -23.77
N VAL A 16 4.83 -15.14 -22.92
CA VAL A 16 4.32 -16.22 -22.07
C VAL A 16 3.03 -16.73 -22.69
N ASN A 17 2.98 -18.01 -23.05
CA ASN A 17 1.74 -18.66 -23.48
C ASN A 17 0.78 -18.75 -22.29
N LYS A 18 -0.49 -18.45 -22.53
CA LYS A 18 -1.56 -18.38 -21.53
C LYS A 18 -2.02 -19.72 -20.93
N SER A 19 -1.23 -20.76 -20.90
CA SER A 19 -1.56 -21.92 -20.07
C SER A 19 -1.17 -21.59 -18.64
N GLU A 20 -2.09 -21.70 -17.70
CA GLU A 20 -1.87 -21.38 -16.27
C GLU A 20 -0.66 -22.10 -15.69
N ASP A 21 -0.37 -23.31 -16.16
CA ASP A 21 0.80 -24.11 -15.76
C ASP A 21 2.13 -23.46 -16.17
N SER A 22 2.20 -22.85 -17.37
CA SER A 22 3.44 -22.22 -17.86
C SER A 22 3.74 -20.86 -17.20
N VAL A 23 2.73 -20.18 -16.68
CA VAL A 23 2.91 -18.95 -15.90
C VAL A 23 3.48 -19.26 -14.52
N MET A 24 3.02 -20.34 -13.88
CA MET A 24 3.54 -20.80 -12.60
C MET A 24 4.98 -21.29 -12.72
N GLU A 25 5.34 -22.01 -13.77
CA GLU A 25 6.72 -22.45 -14.02
C GLU A 25 7.67 -21.27 -14.31
N SER A 26 7.25 -20.27 -15.06
CA SER A 26 8.08 -19.10 -15.35
C SER A 26 8.28 -18.18 -14.13
N LEU A 27 7.33 -18.17 -13.20
CA LEU A 27 7.46 -17.49 -11.91
C LEU A 27 8.30 -18.28 -10.90
N GLN A 28 8.38 -19.62 -11.06
CA GLN A 28 9.23 -20.50 -10.25
C GLN A 28 10.69 -20.54 -10.72
N GLY A 29 10.98 -20.05 -11.92
CA GLY A 29 12.31 -20.11 -12.57
C GLY A 29 13.36 -19.11 -12.08
N SER A 30 13.07 -18.27 -11.09
CA SER A 30 14.09 -17.41 -10.50
C SER A 30 13.94 -17.37 -8.99
N SER A 31 14.86 -18.07 -8.33
CA SER A 31 15.05 -18.17 -6.89
C SER A 31 13.86 -18.78 -6.16
N LYS A 32 14.01 -19.97 -5.61
CA LYS A 32 13.22 -20.44 -4.48
C LYS A 32 13.26 -19.31 -3.46
N ILE A 33 12.15 -18.60 -3.28
CA ILE A 33 12.01 -17.66 -2.19
C ILE A 33 12.08 -18.51 -0.93
N GLU A 34 13.27 -18.58 -0.34
CA GLU A 34 13.48 -19.29 0.92
C GLU A 34 12.58 -18.62 1.95
N ASN A 35 11.81 -19.43 2.67
CA ASN A 35 10.94 -18.89 3.71
C ASN A 35 11.83 -18.44 4.88
N MET A 36 12.07 -17.15 4.98
CA MET A 36 12.90 -16.53 6.02
C MET A 36 12.39 -16.74 7.47
N ARG A 37 11.26 -17.43 7.64
CA ARG A 37 10.72 -17.81 8.96
C ARG A 37 11.05 -19.21 9.36
N ASP A 38 11.54 -20.00 8.43
CA ASP A 38 12.08 -21.32 8.74
C ASP A 38 13.40 -21.14 9.49
N LEU A 39 13.48 -21.69 10.70
CA LEU A 39 14.67 -21.62 11.55
C LEU A 39 15.91 -22.14 10.81
N ALA A 40 15.77 -23.21 10.03
CA ALA A 40 16.89 -23.76 9.26
C ALA A 40 17.41 -22.78 8.20
N VAL A 41 16.51 -22.02 7.57
CA VAL A 41 16.88 -20.97 6.61
C VAL A 41 17.56 -19.82 7.31
N GLN A 42 17.02 -19.37 8.45
CA GLN A 42 17.64 -18.31 9.26
C GLN A 42 19.04 -18.71 9.74
N GLU A 43 19.20 -19.89 10.29
CA GLU A 43 20.50 -20.41 10.74
C GLU A 43 21.53 -20.43 9.60
N LYS A 44 21.12 -20.87 8.41
CA LYS A 44 21.97 -20.86 7.22
C LYS A 44 22.47 -19.45 6.92
N TRP A 45 21.56 -18.46 6.89
CA TRP A 45 21.91 -17.08 6.58
C TRP A 45 22.72 -16.41 7.69
N ILE A 46 22.43 -16.68 8.96
CA ILE A 46 23.23 -16.19 10.09
C ILE A 46 24.67 -16.73 10.00
N LYS A 47 24.84 -18.03 9.77
CA LYS A 47 26.16 -18.65 9.61
C LYS A 47 26.93 -18.06 8.42
N GLU A 48 26.26 -17.87 7.29
CA GLU A 48 26.88 -17.28 6.09
C GLU A 48 27.32 -15.82 6.34
N TYR A 49 26.47 -15.02 6.98
CA TYR A 49 26.78 -13.61 7.32
C TYR A 49 27.93 -13.49 8.31
N LEU A 50 27.98 -14.36 9.34
CA LEU A 50 28.97 -14.31 10.40
C LEU A 50 30.28 -15.03 10.06
N LYS A 51 30.38 -15.66 8.90
CA LYS A 51 31.54 -16.45 8.48
C LYS A 51 32.87 -15.68 8.54
N ASP A 52 32.84 -14.40 8.16
CA ASP A 52 34.04 -13.57 8.08
C ASP A 52 34.45 -12.95 9.44
N PHE A 53 33.63 -13.11 10.48
CA PHE A 53 33.90 -12.54 11.79
C PHE A 53 34.76 -13.41 12.72
N ASN A 54 35.11 -14.64 12.30
CA ASN A 54 35.93 -15.59 13.06
C ASN A 54 35.50 -15.75 14.54
N LEU A 55 34.20 -15.91 14.77
CA LEU A 55 33.64 -16.03 16.11
C LEU A 55 33.98 -17.39 16.74
N GLU A 56 34.15 -17.40 18.05
CA GLU A 56 34.30 -18.63 18.84
C GLU A 56 33.00 -19.47 18.74
N THR A 57 33.13 -20.79 18.77
CA THR A 57 31.98 -21.72 18.65
C THR A 57 30.92 -21.44 19.71
N GLN A 58 31.33 -21.12 20.93
CA GLN A 58 30.43 -20.79 22.04
C GLN A 58 29.56 -19.57 21.74
N VAL A 59 30.15 -18.52 21.17
CA VAL A 59 29.41 -17.31 20.78
C VAL A 59 28.41 -17.59 19.65
N MET A 60 28.80 -18.46 18.71
CA MET A 60 27.88 -18.86 17.62
C MET A 60 26.67 -19.61 18.17
N ASP A 61 26.91 -20.54 19.14
CA ASP A 61 25.84 -21.32 19.78
C ASP A 61 24.88 -20.38 20.56
N GLU A 62 25.41 -19.39 21.29
CA GLU A 62 24.59 -18.38 21.98
C GLU A 62 23.73 -17.56 20.99
N ILE A 63 24.27 -17.17 19.83
CA ILE A 63 23.52 -16.45 18.80
C ILE A 63 22.38 -17.33 18.27
N MET A 64 22.60 -18.61 18.03
CA MET A 64 21.58 -19.54 17.56
C MET A 64 20.47 -19.75 18.60
N GLU A 65 20.85 -19.87 19.87
CA GLU A 65 19.91 -20.00 20.97
C GLU A 65 19.02 -18.73 21.09
N LEU A 66 19.62 -17.55 21.00
CA LEU A 66 18.90 -16.27 20.99
C LEU A 66 17.94 -16.18 19.79
N ASN A 67 18.39 -16.57 18.59
CA ASN A 67 17.53 -16.60 17.41
C ASN A 67 16.29 -17.48 17.62
N THR A 68 16.50 -18.69 18.14
CA THR A 68 15.42 -19.63 18.46
C THR A 68 14.45 -19.05 19.48
N LYS A 69 14.98 -18.46 20.56
CA LYS A 69 14.18 -17.84 21.62
C LYS A 69 13.30 -16.70 21.08
N PHE A 70 13.87 -15.80 20.29
CA PHE A 70 13.10 -14.68 19.74
C PHE A 70 12.08 -15.12 18.69
N ASN A 71 12.36 -16.18 17.92
CA ASN A 71 11.34 -16.73 17.01
C ASN A 71 10.15 -17.34 17.77
N MET A 72 10.42 -18.08 18.85
CA MET A 72 9.35 -18.62 19.71
C MET A 72 8.52 -17.50 20.37
N GLU A 73 9.17 -16.42 20.79
CA GLU A 73 8.50 -15.27 21.36
C GLU A 73 7.66 -14.52 20.30
N ALA A 74 8.20 -14.36 19.11
CA ALA A 74 7.47 -13.79 17.96
C ALA A 74 6.23 -14.62 17.59
N GLU A 75 6.35 -15.95 17.55
CA GLU A 75 5.22 -16.84 17.31
C GLU A 75 4.13 -16.73 18.38
N ARG A 76 4.51 -16.63 19.65
CA ARG A 76 3.56 -16.43 20.75
C ARG A 76 2.83 -15.09 20.67
N ASN A 77 3.53 -14.06 20.23
CA ASN A 77 2.98 -12.70 20.09
C ASN A 77 2.25 -12.49 18.75
N GLU A 78 2.33 -13.46 17.82
CA GLU A 78 1.62 -13.41 16.55
C GLU A 78 0.13 -13.77 16.69
N GLN A 79 -0.60 -12.95 17.41
CA GLN A 79 -2.08 -12.94 17.35
C GLN A 79 -2.58 -12.26 16.06
N VAL A 80 -1.69 -11.69 15.26
CA VAL A 80 -2.07 -11.04 14.01
C VAL A 80 -2.22 -12.11 12.93
N SER A 81 -3.44 -12.42 12.58
CA SER A 81 -3.76 -13.26 11.42
C SER A 81 -3.12 -12.66 10.17
N ARG A 82 -2.12 -13.32 9.57
CA ARG A 82 -1.37 -12.84 8.40
C ARG A 82 -2.20 -12.76 7.12
N ASN A 83 -3.31 -13.48 7.09
CA ASN A 83 -4.25 -13.50 5.99
C ASN A 83 -5.55 -12.79 6.39
N VAL A 84 -5.43 -11.57 6.90
CA VAL A 84 -6.61 -10.75 7.14
C VAL A 84 -7.18 -10.35 5.78
N ILE A 85 -8.29 -10.97 5.42
CA ILE A 85 -9.10 -10.52 4.29
C ILE A 85 -9.74 -9.20 4.73
N TRP A 86 -9.42 -8.13 4.02
CA TRP A 86 -10.06 -6.85 4.23
C TRP A 86 -10.70 -6.36 2.92
N ASN A 87 -11.80 -5.66 3.03
CA ASN A 87 -12.50 -5.09 1.89
C ASN A 87 -13.12 -3.74 2.27
N VAL A 88 -13.05 -2.80 1.35
CA VAL A 88 -13.73 -1.51 1.48
C VAL A 88 -15.21 -1.74 1.17
N LYS A 89 -16.10 -1.24 2.06
CA LYS A 89 -17.55 -1.29 1.89
C LYS A 89 -18.09 -0.02 1.25
N GLU A 90 -17.66 1.12 1.76
CA GLU A 90 -18.19 2.41 1.35
C GLU A 90 -17.10 3.49 1.42
N MET A 91 -17.16 4.42 0.47
CA MET A 91 -16.40 5.66 0.48
C MET A 91 -17.35 6.82 0.27
N ARG A 92 -17.35 7.79 1.18
CA ARG A 92 -18.03 9.08 1.04
C ARG A 92 -16.99 10.19 1.08
N PHE A 93 -17.11 11.15 0.17
CA PHE A 93 -16.14 12.24 0.13
C PHE A 93 -16.73 13.53 -0.42
N ASP A 94 -16.19 14.63 0.07
CA ASP A 94 -16.58 15.98 -0.28
C ASP A 94 -15.36 16.81 -0.65
N ASN A 95 -15.47 17.55 -1.74
CA ASN A 95 -14.51 18.56 -2.18
C ASN A 95 -13.07 18.04 -2.35
N LEU A 96 -12.89 16.79 -2.74
CA LEU A 96 -11.58 16.24 -3.08
C LEU A 96 -11.29 16.41 -4.57
N PHE A 97 -10.11 16.90 -4.91
CA PHE A 97 -9.63 17.09 -6.29
C PHE A 97 -10.63 17.89 -7.14
N ASN A 98 -11.22 17.27 -8.16
CA ASN A 98 -12.18 17.88 -9.07
C ASN A 98 -13.64 17.72 -8.62
N TYR A 99 -13.86 16.97 -7.54
CA TYR A 99 -15.21 16.70 -7.04
C TYR A 99 -15.72 17.82 -6.12
N GLY A 100 -17.03 18.04 -6.16
CA GLY A 100 -17.75 18.86 -5.19
C GLY A 100 -18.19 18.06 -3.98
N GLY A 101 -19.28 18.47 -3.33
CA GLY A 101 -19.84 17.76 -2.19
C GLY A 101 -20.80 16.63 -2.58
N GLY A 102 -21.08 15.72 -1.63
CA GLY A 102 -22.12 14.69 -1.72
C GLY A 102 -21.74 13.47 -2.57
N ASN A 103 -20.47 13.14 -2.67
CA ASN A 103 -20.04 11.96 -3.46
C ASN A 103 -20.00 10.70 -2.60
N SER A 104 -20.48 9.60 -3.14
CA SER A 104 -20.39 8.28 -2.50
C SER A 104 -20.12 7.16 -3.49
N VAL A 105 -19.35 6.18 -3.08
CA VAL A 105 -19.11 4.93 -3.80
C VAL A 105 -19.41 3.78 -2.86
N ASP A 106 -20.38 2.96 -3.22
CA ASP A 106 -20.74 1.75 -2.49
C ASP A 106 -20.07 0.54 -3.15
N PHE A 107 -18.99 0.08 -2.54
CA PHE A 107 -18.21 -1.06 -3.03
C PHE A 107 -18.90 -2.40 -2.75
N SER A 108 -19.88 -2.46 -1.85
CA SER A 108 -20.61 -3.69 -1.57
C SER A 108 -21.47 -4.16 -2.76
N LYS A 109 -21.81 -3.22 -3.66
CA LYS A 109 -22.59 -3.47 -4.87
C LYS A 109 -21.77 -3.84 -6.09
N VAL A 110 -20.44 -3.82 -5.97
CA VAL A 110 -19.53 -4.13 -7.07
C VAL A 110 -18.73 -5.39 -6.75
N SER A 111 -18.56 -6.25 -7.75
CA SER A 111 -17.78 -7.47 -7.63
C SER A 111 -16.95 -7.71 -8.90
N GLY A 112 -15.83 -8.43 -8.78
CA GLY A 112 -14.95 -8.71 -9.89
C GLY A 112 -14.22 -7.46 -10.41
N ILE A 113 -14.06 -7.35 -11.72
CA ILE A 113 -13.36 -6.26 -12.40
C ILE A 113 -14.35 -5.13 -12.72
N VAL A 114 -14.09 -3.95 -12.22
CA VAL A 114 -14.93 -2.75 -12.42
C VAL A 114 -14.20 -1.73 -13.27
N GLY A 115 -14.82 -1.31 -14.36
CA GLY A 115 -14.30 -0.27 -15.25
C GLY A 115 -14.92 1.11 -14.93
N ILE A 116 -14.09 2.14 -14.82
CA ILE A 116 -14.53 3.53 -14.69
C ILE A 116 -14.35 4.24 -16.04
N PHE A 117 -15.45 4.62 -16.67
CA PHE A 117 -15.45 5.24 -17.99
C PHE A 117 -15.85 6.72 -17.91
N GLY A 118 -15.34 7.52 -18.82
CA GLY A 118 -15.67 8.95 -18.93
C GLY A 118 -14.66 9.72 -19.79
N LYS A 119 -14.95 10.97 -20.08
CA LYS A 119 -14.06 11.85 -20.84
C LYS A 119 -12.74 12.08 -20.12
N ASN A 120 -11.69 12.47 -20.86
CA ASN A 120 -10.45 12.91 -20.25
C ASN A 120 -10.70 14.10 -19.32
N TYR A 121 -9.95 14.18 -18.23
CA TYR A 121 -10.11 15.20 -17.17
C TYR A 121 -11.43 15.16 -16.37
N SER A 122 -12.27 14.13 -16.55
CA SER A 122 -13.54 14.01 -15.80
C SER A 122 -13.37 13.55 -14.34
N GLY A 123 -12.14 13.34 -13.88
CA GLY A 123 -11.88 12.94 -12.48
C GLY A 123 -11.84 11.42 -12.24
N LYS A 124 -11.80 10.56 -13.28
CA LYS A 124 -11.75 9.10 -13.12
C LYS A 124 -10.65 8.65 -12.16
N SER A 125 -9.42 9.12 -12.37
CA SER A 125 -8.26 8.79 -11.52
C SER A 125 -8.40 9.37 -10.12
N SER A 126 -9.13 10.48 -9.97
CA SER A 126 -9.33 11.11 -8.66
C SER A 126 -10.17 10.27 -7.70
N ILE A 127 -10.99 9.33 -8.21
CA ILE A 127 -11.70 8.35 -7.36
C ILE A 127 -10.69 7.45 -6.66
N ILE A 128 -9.72 6.91 -7.41
CA ILE A 128 -8.67 6.06 -6.85
C ILE A 128 -7.75 6.88 -5.93
N ASP A 129 -7.39 8.09 -6.34
CA ASP A 129 -6.58 8.99 -5.50
C ASP A 129 -7.31 9.35 -4.20
N SER A 130 -8.65 9.51 -4.22
CA SER A 130 -9.45 9.73 -3.01
C SER A 130 -9.39 8.52 -2.07
N LEU A 131 -9.49 7.31 -2.62
CA LEU A 131 -9.39 6.08 -1.83
C LEU A 131 -7.99 5.94 -1.19
N LEU A 132 -6.93 6.15 -1.96
CA LEU A 132 -5.54 6.12 -1.47
C LEU A 132 -5.29 7.20 -0.41
N PHE A 133 -5.82 8.39 -0.62
CA PHE A 133 -5.74 9.47 0.37
C PHE A 133 -6.47 9.08 1.66
N GLY A 134 -7.68 8.57 1.56
CA GLY A 134 -8.46 8.14 2.73
C GLY A 134 -7.75 7.08 3.57
N LEU A 135 -7.21 6.04 2.93
CA LEU A 135 -6.53 4.93 3.61
C LEU A 135 -5.12 5.33 4.09
N TYR A 136 -4.31 5.91 3.22
CA TYR A 136 -2.85 6.00 3.40
C TYR A 136 -2.29 7.42 3.42
N ASN A 137 -3.12 8.45 3.29
CA ASN A 137 -2.69 9.85 3.18
C ASN A 137 -1.74 10.11 2.01
N THR A 138 -1.90 9.38 0.90
CA THR A 138 -1.07 9.47 -0.30
C THR A 138 -1.93 9.51 -1.57
N THR A 139 -1.33 9.70 -2.72
CA THR A 139 -1.99 9.64 -4.03
C THR A 139 -1.19 8.76 -4.98
N SER A 140 -1.77 8.34 -6.10
CA SER A 140 -1.09 7.54 -7.14
C SER A 140 0.14 8.24 -7.75
N LYS A 141 0.24 9.56 -7.62
CA LYS A 141 1.37 10.37 -8.10
C LYS A 141 2.39 10.73 -7.02
N GLY A 142 2.36 10.00 -5.89
CA GLY A 142 3.22 10.23 -4.75
C GLY A 142 2.68 11.29 -3.79
N GLU A 143 3.55 11.78 -2.90
CA GLU A 143 3.17 12.77 -1.90
C GLU A 143 2.78 14.09 -2.54
N ARG A 144 1.55 14.51 -2.29
CA ARG A 144 1.06 15.84 -2.64
C ARG A 144 0.88 16.65 -1.36
N LYS A 145 1.10 17.95 -1.45
CA LYS A 145 0.69 18.85 -0.37
C LYS A 145 -0.83 18.76 -0.19
N ASN A 146 -1.29 18.68 1.04
CA ASN A 146 -2.70 18.54 1.38
C ASN A 146 -3.57 19.63 0.74
N VAL A 147 -3.04 20.84 0.57
CA VAL A 147 -3.75 21.94 -0.12
C VAL A 147 -4.15 21.61 -1.57
N HIS A 148 -3.40 20.74 -2.25
CA HIS A 148 -3.70 20.32 -3.63
C HIS A 148 -4.68 19.15 -3.71
N ILE A 149 -5.03 18.54 -2.58
CA ILE A 149 -6.05 17.51 -2.46
C ILE A 149 -7.44 18.17 -2.34
N ILE A 150 -7.50 19.31 -1.66
CA ILE A 150 -8.73 20.10 -1.56
C ILE A 150 -9.07 20.69 -2.93
N ASN A 151 -10.34 20.62 -3.32
CA ASN A 151 -10.83 21.26 -4.53
C ASN A 151 -10.45 22.75 -4.52
N GLN A 152 -9.98 23.26 -5.67
CA GLN A 152 -9.45 24.63 -5.78
C GLN A 152 -10.46 25.70 -5.32
N ASN A 153 -11.75 25.45 -5.57
CA ASN A 153 -12.84 26.36 -5.28
C ASN A 153 -13.47 26.16 -3.89
N LYS A 154 -12.82 25.35 -3.03
CA LYS A 154 -13.35 25.01 -1.71
C LYS A 154 -12.29 25.23 -0.63
N GLU A 155 -12.75 25.52 0.58
CA GLU A 155 -11.89 25.79 1.74
C GLU A 155 -11.60 24.53 2.56
N SER A 156 -12.45 23.51 2.43
CA SER A 156 -12.31 22.25 3.14
C SER A 156 -12.67 21.06 2.27
N ALA A 157 -12.14 19.90 2.64
CA ALA A 157 -12.47 18.62 2.04
C ALA A 157 -12.57 17.55 3.13
N SER A 158 -13.34 16.52 2.88
CA SER A 158 -13.48 15.39 3.79
C SER A 158 -13.57 14.07 3.05
N ILE A 159 -13.17 12.99 3.72
CA ILE A 159 -13.41 11.63 3.28
C ILE A 159 -13.71 10.73 4.46
N LYS A 160 -14.67 9.85 4.26
CA LYS A 160 -15.03 8.78 5.19
C LYS A 160 -14.99 7.46 4.46
N LEU A 161 -14.31 6.49 5.04
CA LEU A 161 -14.20 5.13 4.53
C LEU A 161 -14.75 4.16 5.56
N VAL A 162 -15.51 3.20 5.09
CA VAL A 162 -15.95 2.04 5.89
C VAL A 162 -15.35 0.81 5.25
N PHE A 163 -14.65 0.01 6.04
CA PHE A 163 -14.07 -1.24 5.57
C PHE A 163 -14.19 -2.34 6.61
N ASN A 164 -14.17 -3.57 6.15
CA ASN A 164 -14.17 -4.75 7.02
C ASN A 164 -12.78 -5.38 6.99
N ALA A 165 -12.29 -5.75 8.16
CA ALA A 165 -11.04 -6.51 8.31
C ALA A 165 -11.22 -7.57 9.39
N ALA A 166 -10.89 -8.81 9.13
CA ALA A 166 -11.07 -9.94 10.05
C ALA A 166 -12.50 -10.08 10.59
N GLY A 167 -13.52 -9.75 9.78
CA GLY A 167 -14.92 -9.81 10.20
C GLY A 167 -15.42 -8.62 11.03
N GLN A 168 -14.56 -7.66 11.35
CA GLN A 168 -14.89 -6.45 12.13
C GLN A 168 -14.93 -5.22 11.22
N GLU A 169 -15.87 -4.32 11.47
CA GLU A 169 -16.04 -3.09 10.71
C GLU A 169 -15.21 -1.95 11.31
N TYR A 170 -14.51 -1.24 10.47
CA TYR A 170 -13.69 -0.08 10.81
C TYR A 170 -14.10 1.13 9.99
N LYS A 171 -13.92 2.31 10.57
CA LYS A 171 -14.20 3.60 9.94
C LYS A 171 -12.97 4.51 10.02
N ILE A 172 -12.62 5.11 8.89
CA ILE A 172 -11.61 6.14 8.80
C ILE A 172 -12.29 7.44 8.35
N SER A 173 -12.06 8.53 9.06
CA SER A 173 -12.48 9.86 8.64
C SER A 173 -11.29 10.80 8.59
N ARG A 174 -11.11 11.48 7.46
CA ARG A 174 -10.10 12.54 7.31
C ARG A 174 -10.78 13.83 6.90
N ASN A 175 -10.40 14.91 7.56
CA ASN A 175 -10.84 16.25 7.23
C ASN A 175 -9.62 17.10 6.90
N LEU A 176 -9.73 17.91 5.86
CA LEU A 176 -8.73 18.89 5.45
C LEU A 176 -9.34 20.29 5.46
N ASN A 177 -8.61 21.25 6.02
CA ASN A 177 -8.99 22.67 6.00
C ASN A 177 -7.83 23.51 5.48
N LYS A 178 -8.08 24.44 4.55
CA LYS A 178 -7.10 25.42 4.13
C LYS A 178 -6.79 26.37 5.29
N VAL A 179 -5.52 26.66 5.47
CA VAL A 179 -5.03 27.58 6.51
C VAL A 179 -4.05 28.56 5.90
N ASN A 180 -4.17 29.82 6.27
CA ASN A 180 -3.20 30.85 5.90
C ASN A 180 -1.97 30.72 6.77
N LYS A 181 -0.81 30.59 6.15
CA LYS A 181 0.48 30.46 6.82
C LYS A 181 1.43 31.54 6.34
N THR A 182 2.12 32.18 7.24
CA THR A 182 3.16 33.15 6.87
C THR A 182 4.53 32.51 7.08
N ILE A 183 5.26 32.35 5.98
CA ILE A 183 6.64 31.79 5.99
C ILE A 183 7.58 32.88 5.48
N ARG A 184 8.52 33.31 6.30
CA ARG A 184 9.51 34.36 5.97
C ARG A 184 8.86 35.63 5.38
N GLY A 185 7.76 36.09 6.00
CA GLY A 185 7.03 37.28 5.59
C GLY A 185 6.14 37.11 4.35
N LYS A 186 6.13 35.96 3.69
CA LYS A 186 5.24 35.65 2.56
C LYS A 186 4.01 34.89 3.06
N LYS A 187 2.81 35.38 2.71
CA LYS A 187 1.57 34.66 2.94
C LYS A 187 1.47 33.48 1.97
N THR A 188 1.28 32.30 2.49
CA THR A 188 1.07 31.06 1.72
C THR A 188 -0.17 30.36 2.23
N ILE A 189 -0.86 29.63 1.36
CA ILE A 189 -1.98 28.78 1.74
C ILE A 189 -1.43 27.37 1.92
N ASP A 190 -1.71 26.78 3.07
CA ASP A 190 -1.40 25.39 3.40
C ASP A 190 -2.71 24.69 3.78
N ALA A 191 -2.68 23.41 4.10
CA ALA A 191 -3.84 22.70 4.61
C ALA A 191 -3.46 21.90 5.86
N LYS A 192 -4.33 22.00 6.88
CA LYS A 192 -4.26 21.17 8.08
C LYS A 192 -5.26 20.03 7.94
N GLY A 193 -4.81 18.82 8.30
CA GLY A 193 -5.62 17.61 8.28
C GLY A 193 -5.77 17.00 9.66
N ASP A 194 -6.95 16.45 9.92
CA ASP A 194 -7.25 15.65 11.09
C ASP A 194 -7.66 14.23 10.64
N LEU A 195 -7.31 13.24 11.43
CA LEU A 195 -7.64 11.82 11.23
C LEU A 195 -8.42 11.32 12.45
N ASP A 196 -9.54 10.68 12.20
CA ASP A 196 -10.28 9.90 13.16
C ASP A 196 -10.38 8.45 12.69
N PHE A 197 -10.19 7.49 13.60
CA PHE A 197 -10.26 6.07 13.33
C PHE A 197 -11.07 5.41 14.43
N SER A 198 -12.10 4.66 14.05
CA SER A 198 -12.97 3.96 14.97
C SER A 198 -13.37 2.57 14.45
N ASN A 199 -13.75 1.70 15.33
CA ASN A 199 -14.33 0.40 15.10
C ASN A 199 -15.71 0.31 15.75
#